data_7a514d9a3b5e795295516384ff02a216
#
_entry.id   7a514d9a3b5e795295516384ff02a216
#
_cell.length_a   1.000
_cell.length_b   1.000
_cell.length_c   1.000
_cell.angle_alpha   90.00
_cell.angle_beta   90.00
_cell.angle_gamma   90.00
#
_symmetry.space_group_name_H-M   'P 1'
#
loop_
_entity.id
_entity.type
_entity.pdbx_description
1 polymer ?
#
loop_
_entity_poly.entity_id
_entity_poly.type
_entity_poly.pdbx_seq_one_letter_code
_entity_poly.pdbx_strand_id
1 'polypeptide(L)' 'ITSIKPSKVNKLSTLRIGSKGPEVIELQKALGVSADGIFGSGTATALKNWQRKNRLAPDGIAGTKTLRKLYNL' A
#
# COMPACT_ATOMS: atom_id res chain seq x y z
N ILE A 1 12.87 -10.25 -11.08
CA ILE A 1 12.46 -9.80 -10.87
C ILE A 1 11.65 -9.37 -10.52
N THR A 2 11.18 -9.04 -10.04
CA THR A 2 10.17 -8.77 -9.93
C THR A 2 9.76 -7.88 -9.06
N SER A 3 9.99 -6.76 -9.16
CA SER A 3 9.43 -5.77 -8.38
C SER A 3 8.02 -5.64 -8.72
N ILE A 4 7.22 -5.42 -7.75
CA ILE A 4 5.83 -5.24 -7.94
C ILE A 4 5.62 -3.79 -8.24
N LYS A 5 5.48 -3.48 -9.49
CA LYS A 5 5.18 -2.13 -9.88
C LYS A 5 3.80 -2.07 -10.46
N PRO A 6 2.94 -1.21 -9.94
CA PRO A 6 1.63 -1.02 -10.54
C PRO A 6 1.85 -0.44 -11.94
N SER A 7 1.36 -1.16 -12.94
CA SER A 7 1.69 -0.80 -14.31
C SER A 7 1.07 0.50 -14.77
N LYS A 8 0.07 0.99 -14.10
CA LYS A 8 -0.63 2.19 -14.54
C LYS A 8 -0.54 3.36 -13.60
N VAL A 9 0.38 3.30 -12.67
CA VAL A 9 0.48 4.38 -11.71
C VAL A 9 1.39 5.46 -12.24
N ASN A 10 0.84 6.61 -12.54
CA ASN A 10 1.63 7.74 -12.97
C ASN A 10 1.98 8.64 -11.80
N LYS A 11 1.26 8.51 -10.73
CA LYS A 11 1.56 9.24 -9.51
C LYS A 11 1.08 8.42 -8.34
N LEU A 12 1.69 8.66 -7.21
CA LEU A 12 1.35 7.94 -6.00
C LEU A 12 0.40 8.78 -5.16
N SER A 13 -0.82 8.30 -5.02
CA SER A 13 -1.81 8.99 -4.19
C SER A 13 -1.81 8.37 -2.80
N THR A 14 -1.98 9.21 -1.79
CA THR A 14 -2.07 8.71 -0.43
C THR A 14 -3.31 7.84 -0.27
N LEU A 15 -3.12 6.67 0.33
CA LEU A 15 -4.21 5.73 0.59
C LEU A 15 -4.36 5.51 2.08
N ARG A 16 -5.60 5.42 2.53
CA ARG A 16 -5.91 5.22 3.94
C ARG A 16 -7.28 4.56 4.06
N ILE A 17 -7.69 4.27 5.28
CA ILE A 17 -9.02 3.70 5.49
C ILE A 17 -10.05 4.58 4.79
N GLY A 18 -10.90 3.94 4.00
CA GLY A 18 -11.89 4.63 3.19
C GLY A 18 -11.52 4.74 1.73
N SER A 19 -10.24 4.55 1.39
CA SER A 19 -9.83 4.59 -0.01
C SER A 19 -10.34 3.36 -0.72
N LYS A 20 -10.67 3.52 -1.99
CA LYS A 20 -11.16 2.42 -2.84
C LYS A 20 -10.61 2.57 -4.24
N GLY A 21 -10.53 1.47 -4.95
CA GLY A 21 -10.20 1.51 -6.36
C GLY A 21 -8.94 0.75 -6.71
N PRO A 22 -8.48 0.91 -7.96
CA PRO A 22 -7.33 0.15 -8.46
C PRO A 22 -6.06 0.37 -7.66
N GLU A 23 -5.83 1.57 -7.16
CA GLU A 23 -4.63 1.83 -6.37
C GLU A 23 -4.62 1.02 -5.09
N VAL A 24 -5.82 0.83 -4.49
CA VAL A 24 -5.92 0.02 -3.27
C VAL A 24 -5.64 -1.44 -3.60
N ILE A 25 -6.13 -1.92 -4.74
CA ILE A 25 -5.88 -3.28 -5.17
C ILE A 25 -4.38 -3.53 -5.30
N GLU A 26 -3.67 -2.61 -5.93
CA GLU A 26 -2.22 -2.76 -6.10
C GLU A 26 -1.51 -2.76 -4.75
N LEU A 27 -1.92 -1.88 -3.86
CA LEU A 27 -1.35 -1.84 -2.52
C LEU A 27 -1.58 -3.17 -1.79
N GLN A 28 -2.78 -3.69 -1.86
CA GLN A 28 -3.12 -4.93 -1.19
C GLN A 28 -2.33 -6.11 -1.74
N LYS A 29 -2.15 -6.16 -3.06
CA LYS A 29 -1.33 -7.20 -3.66
C LYS A 29 0.10 -7.11 -3.16
N ALA A 30 0.64 -5.90 -3.07
CA ALA A 30 2.00 -5.72 -2.60
C ALA A 30 2.15 -6.10 -1.13
N LEU A 31 1.10 -5.92 -0.34
CA LEU A 31 1.12 -6.31 1.08
C LEU A 31 0.82 -7.79 1.28
N GLY A 32 0.36 -8.48 0.25
CA GLY A 32 0.05 -9.90 0.36
C GLY A 32 -1.27 -10.20 1.03
N VAL A 33 -2.22 -9.28 0.97
CA VAL A 33 -3.55 -9.48 1.57
C VAL A 33 -4.59 -9.52 0.47
N SER A 34 -5.83 -9.85 0.84
CA SER A 34 -6.92 -9.89 -0.12
C SER A 34 -7.05 -8.57 -0.84
N ALA A 35 -7.05 -8.64 -2.16
CA ALA A 35 -7.08 -7.42 -2.98
C ALA A 35 -8.51 -7.15 -3.43
N ASP A 36 -9.34 -6.70 -2.49
CA ASP A 36 -10.74 -6.41 -2.77
C ASP A 36 -10.98 -4.95 -3.19
N GLY A 37 -9.93 -4.14 -3.16
CA GLY A 37 -10.05 -2.75 -3.59
C GLY A 37 -10.63 -1.83 -2.54
N ILE A 38 -10.83 -2.32 -1.34
CA ILE A 38 -11.38 -1.52 -0.24
C ILE A 38 -10.37 -1.47 0.89
N PHE A 39 -9.93 -0.27 1.23
CA PHE A 39 -8.96 -0.09 2.30
C PHE A 39 -9.73 -0.04 3.62
N GLY A 40 -9.80 -1.18 4.28
CA GLY A 40 -10.44 -1.27 5.58
C GLY A 40 -9.42 -1.53 6.68
N SER A 41 -9.93 -1.95 7.85
CA SER A 41 -9.04 -2.17 8.99
C SER A 41 -8.02 -3.28 8.75
N GLY A 42 -8.39 -4.31 7.99
CA GLY A 42 -7.44 -5.37 7.68
C GLY A 42 -6.26 -4.88 6.86
N THR A 43 -6.54 -4.06 5.86
CA THR A 43 -5.49 -3.48 5.04
C THR A 43 -4.63 -2.54 5.89
N ALA A 44 -5.27 -1.75 6.75
CA ALA A 44 -4.55 -0.83 7.61
C ALA A 44 -3.60 -1.59 8.55
N THR A 45 -4.07 -2.69 9.13
CA THR A 45 -3.23 -3.49 10.01
C THR A 45 -2.03 -4.08 9.28
N ALA A 46 -2.27 -4.62 8.08
CA ALA A 46 -1.19 -5.16 7.27
C ALA A 46 -0.17 -4.08 6.92
N LEU A 47 -0.67 -2.90 6.58
CA LEU A 47 0.21 -1.79 6.23
C LEU A 47 1.04 -1.34 7.44
N LYS A 48 0.42 -1.24 8.60
CA LYS A 48 1.16 -0.85 9.81
C LYS A 48 2.28 -1.83 10.12
N ASN A 49 1.99 -3.13 9.99
CA ASN A 49 3.00 -4.14 10.24
C ASN A 49 4.15 -4.02 9.24
N TRP A 50 3.82 -3.79 7.98
CA TRP A 50 4.83 -3.61 6.95
C TRP A 50 5.68 -2.37 7.23
N GLN A 51 5.02 -1.27 7.60
CA GLN A 51 5.73 -0.03 7.92
C GLN A 51 6.70 -0.22 9.07
N ARG A 52 6.24 -0.93 10.11
CA ARG A 52 7.07 -1.19 11.27
C ARG A 52 8.32 -2.00 10.88
N LYS A 53 8.13 -3.01 10.05
CA LYS A 53 9.26 -3.83 9.60
C LYS A 53 10.25 -3.05 8.77
N ASN A 54 9.79 -2.03 8.08
CA ASN A 54 10.63 -1.23 7.21
C ASN A 54 11.05 0.10 7.83
N ARG A 55 10.88 0.20 9.14
CA ARG A 55 11.32 1.37 9.90
C ARG A 55 10.67 2.66 9.45
N LEU A 56 9.42 2.56 9.05
CA LEU A 56 8.61 3.73 8.75
C LEU A 56 7.62 3.92 9.88
N ALA A 57 7.09 5.13 10.00
CA ALA A 57 6.06 5.40 11.00
C ALA A 57 4.86 4.49 10.71
N PRO A 58 4.46 3.63 11.66
CA PRO A 58 3.35 2.70 11.43
C PRO A 58 2.01 3.38 11.66
N ASP A 59 1.70 4.33 10.81
CA ASP A 59 0.47 5.12 10.94
C ASP A 59 -0.71 4.56 10.14
N GLY A 60 -0.48 3.52 9.35
CA GLY A 60 -1.55 2.92 8.57
C GLY A 60 -1.97 3.76 7.38
N ILE A 61 -1.18 4.76 7.05
CA ILE A 61 -1.44 5.63 5.90
C ILE A 61 -0.34 5.40 4.88
N ALA A 62 -0.75 5.07 3.67
CA ALA A 62 0.21 4.80 2.60
C ALA A 62 0.46 6.09 1.84
N GLY A 63 1.35 6.90 2.38
CA GLY A 63 1.75 8.13 1.72
C GLY A 63 2.79 7.86 0.65
N THR A 64 3.24 8.91 -0.02
CA THR A 64 4.20 8.78 -1.11
C THR A 64 5.45 8.02 -0.68
N LYS A 65 6.00 8.35 0.47
CA LYS A 65 7.20 7.71 0.97
C LYS A 65 6.99 6.20 1.16
N THR A 66 5.88 5.83 1.77
CA THR A 66 5.56 4.44 2.00
C THR A 66 5.39 3.71 0.68
N LEU A 67 4.64 4.30 -0.24
CA LEU A 67 4.38 3.65 -1.53
C LEU A 67 5.63 3.50 -2.37
N ARG A 68 6.51 4.49 -2.35
CA ARG A 68 7.75 4.39 -3.10
C ARG A 68 8.60 3.25 -2.59
N LYS A 69 8.68 3.09 -1.28
CA LYS A 69 9.44 2.00 -0.70
C LYS A 69 8.79 0.65 -0.99
N LEU A 70 7.48 0.58 -0.85
CA LEU A 70 6.74 -0.66 -1.06
C LEU A 70 6.86 -1.14 -2.50
N TYR A 71 6.79 -0.22 -3.45
CA TYR A 71 6.87 -0.55 -4.88
C TYR A 71 8.28 -0.51 -5.43
N ASN A 72 9.23 -0.20 -4.59
CA ASN A 72 10.65 -0.18 -5.00
C ASN A 72 10.91 0.85 -6.10
N LEU A 73 10.37 2.02 -5.90
CA LEU A 73 10.52 3.11 -6.87
C LEU A 73 11.60 4.11 -6.44
#